data_1869bf1532b07ab60f70e9b6b408957e
#
_entry.id   1869bf1532b07ab60f70e9b6b408957e
#
_cell.length_a   1.000
_cell.length_b   1.000
_cell.length_c   1.000
_cell.angle_alpha   90.00
_cell.angle_beta   90.00
_cell.angle_gamma   90.00
#
_symmetry.space_group_name_H-M   'P 1'
#
loop_
_entity.id
_entity.type
_entity.pdbx_description
1 polymer ?
#
loop_
_entity_poly.entity_id
_entity_poly.type
_entity_poly.pdbx_seq_one_letter_code
_entity_poly.pdbx_strand_id
1 'polypeptide(L)'
;MAFGNVNYVSAAKSTTKSTPYGTLKGFISPYNSGSSKLCEGGTTIGQNVKSIKIKIEAKKTSTGTNISSTQNQHANSSGVGDTLECWGYAGTKVTFYGTHDAIHTTGYHVYTSTQY
;
A
#
# COMPACT_ATOMS: atom_id res chain seq x y z
N MET A 1 -29.27 14.57 6.34
CA MET A 1 -28.55 14.27 6.15
C MET A 1 -27.88 13.99 5.94
N ALA A 2 -27.78 14.14 5.76
CA ALA A 2 -26.92 13.82 5.41
C ALA A 2 -26.23 13.48 5.33
N PHE A 3 -26.00 13.62 5.20
CA PHE A 3 -25.21 13.11 5.08
C PHE A 3 -24.34 12.83 5.12
N GLY A 4 -24.47 12.96 5.46
CA GLY A 4 -23.37 12.79 5.62
C GLY A 4 -22.65 12.09 4.95
N ASN A 5 -22.88 11.81 4.61
CA ASN A 5 -22.23 11.06 4.02
C ASN A 5 -21.45 11.38 3.04
N VAL A 6 -21.73 11.94 2.82
CA VAL A 6 -21.02 12.53 2.02
C VAL A 6 -19.57 12.62 2.16
N ASN A 7 -19.08 12.29 3.21
CA ASN A 7 -17.74 12.57 3.59
C ASN A 7 -16.81 11.41 3.52
N TYR A 8 -17.11 10.49 2.62
CA TYR A 8 -16.16 9.46 2.37
C TYR A 8 -15.04 10.03 1.52
N VAL A 9 -14.06 10.59 2.19
CA VAL A 9 -12.82 10.89 1.52
C VAL A 9 -12.04 9.60 1.51
N SER A 10 -11.91 9.00 0.34
CA SER A 10 -11.10 7.80 0.21
C SER A 10 -9.66 8.10 0.60
N ALA A 11 -9.11 7.33 1.50
CA ALA A 11 -7.70 7.41 1.85
C ALA A 11 -6.82 6.56 0.94
N ALA A 12 -7.41 5.92 -0.07
CA ALA A 12 -6.66 5.15 -1.05
C ALA A 12 -5.73 6.06 -1.84
N LYS A 13 -4.51 5.59 -2.08
CA LYS A 13 -3.49 6.31 -2.84
C LYS A 13 -2.87 5.38 -3.86
N SER A 14 -2.53 5.94 -5.01
CA SER A 14 -1.77 5.22 -6.02
C SER A 14 -0.76 6.15 -6.68
N THR A 15 0.29 5.55 -7.23
CA THR A 15 1.30 6.27 -7.98
C THR A 15 1.79 5.39 -9.12
N THR A 16 2.27 6.01 -10.19
CA THR A 16 2.71 5.30 -11.37
C THR A 16 4.05 5.83 -11.86
N LYS A 17 4.76 4.98 -12.60
CA LYS A 17 6.02 5.33 -13.25
C LYS A 17 6.15 4.53 -14.53
N SER A 18 6.48 5.20 -15.62
CA SER A 18 6.77 4.51 -16.89
C SER A 18 8.10 3.78 -16.82
N THR A 19 8.13 2.54 -17.29
CA THR A 19 9.35 1.73 -17.35
C THR A 19 9.40 1.02 -18.69
N PRO A 20 10.56 0.45 -19.09
CA PRO A 20 10.65 -0.37 -20.30
C PRO A 20 9.76 -1.61 -20.27
N TYR A 21 9.25 -1.99 -19.09
CA TYR A 21 8.41 -3.17 -18.91
C TYR A 21 6.94 -2.81 -18.69
N GLY A 22 6.55 -1.59 -19.08
CA GLY A 22 5.22 -1.07 -18.91
C GLY A 22 5.13 -0.14 -17.71
N THR A 23 3.92 0.26 -17.38
CA THR A 23 3.69 1.18 -16.26
C THR A 23 3.76 0.45 -14.93
N LEU A 24 4.71 0.83 -14.09
CA LEU A 24 4.76 0.37 -12.70
C LEU A 24 3.72 1.17 -11.92
N LYS A 25 2.84 0.48 -11.23
CA LYS A 25 1.81 1.08 -10.39
C LYS A 25 1.87 0.51 -8.99
N GLY A 26 1.87 1.40 -8.00
CA GLY A 26 1.70 1.02 -6.59
C GLY A 26 0.43 1.63 -6.04
N PHE A 27 -0.27 0.89 -5.19
CA PHE A 27 -1.42 1.43 -4.48
C PHE A 27 -1.48 0.90 -3.06
N ILE A 28 -2.12 1.69 -2.19
CA ILE A 28 -2.50 1.28 -0.84
C ILE A 28 -3.90 1.81 -0.56
N SER A 29 -4.67 1.04 0.19
CA SER A 29 -6.06 1.38 0.50
C SER A 29 -6.39 0.94 1.93
N PRO A 30 -6.39 1.87 2.90
CA PRO A 30 -6.72 1.52 4.27
C PRO A 30 -8.22 1.46 4.50
N TYR A 31 -8.62 0.66 5.47
CA TYR A 31 -10.01 0.54 5.92
C TYR A 31 -10.06 0.00 7.34
N ASN A 32 -11.21 0.16 8.00
CA ASN A 32 -11.45 -0.41 9.33
C ASN A 32 -12.29 -1.66 9.21
N SER A 33 -12.02 -2.65 10.05
CA SER A 33 -12.85 -3.84 10.21
C SER A 33 -12.82 -4.25 11.67
N GLY A 34 -13.95 -4.07 12.36
CA GLY A 34 -14.04 -4.32 13.79
C GLY A 34 -13.06 -3.43 14.56
N SER A 35 -12.24 -4.03 15.39
CA SER A 35 -11.22 -3.32 16.17
C SER A 35 -9.94 -3.07 15.38
N SER A 36 -9.85 -3.60 14.18
CA SER A 36 -8.62 -3.52 13.38
C SER A 36 -8.69 -2.41 12.37
N LYS A 37 -7.53 -1.84 12.11
CA LYS A 37 -7.29 -0.98 10.95
C LYS A 37 -6.38 -1.75 10.00
N LEU A 38 -6.83 -1.90 8.78
CA LEU A 38 -6.13 -2.68 7.77
C LEU A 38 -5.69 -1.78 6.62
N CYS A 39 -4.68 -2.21 5.91
CA CYS A 39 -4.27 -1.55 4.68
C CYS A 39 -3.96 -2.63 3.65
N GLU A 40 -4.74 -2.63 2.59
CA GLU A 40 -4.53 -3.45 1.43
C GLU A 40 -3.60 -2.72 0.47
N GLY A 41 -2.68 -3.43 -0.15
CA GLY A 41 -1.78 -2.79 -1.10
C GLY A 41 -1.36 -3.73 -2.20
N GLY A 42 -0.81 -3.16 -3.26
CA GLY A 42 -0.36 -3.93 -4.38
C GLY A 42 0.63 -3.18 -5.25
N THR A 43 1.33 -3.95 -6.05
CA THR A 43 2.28 -3.47 -7.05
C THR A 43 2.01 -4.23 -8.33
N THR A 44 1.84 -3.50 -9.44
CA THR A 44 1.63 -4.10 -10.76
C THR A 44 2.55 -3.45 -11.78
N ILE A 45 2.83 -4.19 -12.85
CA ILE A 45 3.62 -3.69 -13.99
C ILE A 45 3.09 -4.32 -15.27
N GLY A 46 3.42 -3.77 -16.43
CA GLY A 46 2.81 -4.15 -17.70
C GLY A 46 3.15 -5.54 -18.21
N GLN A 47 4.25 -6.13 -17.77
CA GLN A 47 4.62 -7.49 -18.15
C GLN A 47 5.40 -8.17 -17.02
N ASN A 48 5.59 -9.48 -17.11
CA ASN A 48 6.31 -10.21 -16.07
C ASN A 48 7.75 -9.71 -15.95
N VAL A 49 8.18 -9.55 -14.71
CA VAL A 49 9.55 -9.19 -14.35
C VAL A 49 10.13 -10.26 -13.43
N LYS A 50 11.43 -10.23 -13.18
CA LYS A 50 12.08 -11.23 -12.34
C LYS A 50 11.53 -11.26 -10.92
N SER A 51 11.24 -10.08 -10.37
CA SER A 51 10.75 -9.94 -9.00
C SER A 51 9.86 -8.72 -8.90
N ILE A 52 8.71 -8.87 -8.25
CA ILE A 52 7.81 -7.76 -7.94
C ILE A 52 7.44 -7.84 -6.48
N LYS A 53 7.44 -6.69 -5.79
CA LYS A 53 7.34 -6.65 -4.33
C LYS A 53 6.44 -5.53 -3.87
N ILE A 54 5.71 -5.78 -2.79
CA ILE A 54 4.97 -4.79 -2.00
C ILE A 54 5.44 -4.89 -0.56
N LYS A 55 5.67 -3.73 0.06
CA LYS A 55 5.90 -3.62 1.49
C LYS A 55 4.96 -2.56 2.02
N ILE A 56 4.25 -2.86 3.10
CA ILE A 56 3.36 -1.91 3.76
C ILE A 56 3.85 -1.75 5.19
N GLU A 57 4.05 -0.50 5.60
CA GLU A 57 4.46 -0.15 6.96
C GLU A 57 3.43 0.75 7.58
N ALA A 58 3.15 0.56 8.86
CA ALA A 58 2.20 1.37 9.61
C ALA A 58 2.89 2.05 10.77
N LYS A 59 2.65 3.35 10.92
CA LYS A 59 3.16 4.14 12.03
C LYS A 59 2.02 4.94 12.65
N LYS A 60 2.07 5.10 13.97
CA LYS A 60 1.12 5.95 14.67
C LYS A 60 1.37 7.40 14.25
N THR A 61 0.37 8.06 13.68
CA THR A 61 0.54 9.39 13.10
C THR A 61 1.04 10.42 14.13
N SER A 62 0.49 10.37 15.35
CA SER A 62 0.81 11.38 16.38
C SER A 62 2.25 11.32 16.88
N THR A 63 2.90 10.15 16.83
CA THR A 63 4.24 9.96 17.42
C THR A 63 5.28 9.47 16.43
N GLY A 64 4.85 8.95 15.29
CA GLY A 64 5.76 8.30 14.34
C GLY A 64 6.24 6.92 14.78
N THR A 65 5.67 6.38 15.87
CA THR A 65 6.06 5.07 16.39
C THR A 65 5.64 3.96 15.45
N ASN A 66 6.52 3.01 15.21
CA ASN A 66 6.20 1.84 14.39
C ASN A 66 5.11 0.99 15.04
N ILE A 67 4.13 0.57 14.26
CA ILE A 67 3.06 -0.31 14.71
C ILE A 67 3.32 -1.72 14.19
N SER A 68 3.43 -1.86 12.87
CA SER A 68 3.57 -3.15 12.20
C SER A 68 4.02 -2.97 10.77
N SER A 69 4.43 -4.04 10.13
CA SER A 69 4.74 -4.04 8.71
C SER A 69 4.52 -5.43 8.11
N THR A 70 4.33 -5.49 6.81
CA THR A 70 4.24 -6.74 6.06
C THR A 70 4.89 -6.55 4.70
N GLN A 71 5.28 -7.63 4.07
CA GLN A 71 5.78 -7.60 2.70
C GLN A 71 5.48 -8.91 2.01
N ASN A 72 5.34 -8.83 0.69
CA ASN A 72 5.14 -9.99 -0.17
C ASN A 72 5.89 -9.78 -1.47
N GLN A 73 6.32 -10.86 -2.07
CA GLN A 73 7.15 -10.84 -3.27
C GLN A 73 6.82 -12.03 -4.14
N HIS A 74 6.70 -11.78 -5.44
CA HIS A 74 6.52 -12.85 -6.43
C HIS A 74 7.65 -12.81 -7.43
N ALA A 75 8.12 -13.99 -7.83
CA ALA A 75 9.10 -14.13 -8.88
C ALA A 75 8.39 -14.35 -10.23
N ASN A 76 8.96 -13.81 -11.29
CA ASN A 76 8.47 -13.99 -12.67
C ASN A 76 6.98 -13.64 -12.77
N SER A 77 6.62 -12.44 -12.32
CA SER A 77 5.23 -12.01 -12.21
C SER A 77 5.08 -10.53 -12.57
N SER A 78 3.85 -10.14 -12.88
CA SER A 78 3.49 -8.75 -13.14
C SER A 78 2.65 -8.14 -12.03
N GLY A 79 2.43 -8.84 -10.94
CA GLY A 79 1.63 -8.32 -9.83
C GLY A 79 1.85 -9.05 -8.53
N VAL A 80 1.68 -8.32 -7.43
CA VAL A 80 1.74 -8.84 -6.06
C VAL A 80 0.88 -7.96 -5.15
N GLY A 81 0.22 -8.59 -4.19
CA GLY A 81 -0.59 -7.88 -3.21
C GLY A 81 -0.32 -8.39 -1.80
N ASP A 82 -0.71 -7.58 -0.83
CA ASP A 82 -0.62 -7.94 0.58
C ASP A 82 -1.61 -7.09 1.38
N THR A 83 -1.87 -7.51 2.61
CA THR A 83 -2.72 -6.78 3.53
C THR A 83 -2.04 -6.74 4.90
N LEU A 84 -1.92 -5.54 5.46
CA LEU A 84 -1.40 -5.33 6.81
C LEU A 84 -2.57 -5.12 7.76
N GLU A 85 -2.58 -5.85 8.86
CA GLU A 85 -3.58 -5.66 9.92
C GLU A 85 -2.93 -5.02 11.15
N CYS A 86 -3.53 -3.93 11.63
CA CYS A 86 -3.14 -3.27 12.88
C CYS A 86 -4.28 -3.48 13.89
N TRP A 87 -4.22 -4.58 14.62
CA TRP A 87 -5.26 -4.94 15.57
C TRP A 87 -5.30 -3.94 16.72
N GLY A 88 -6.50 -3.49 17.06
CA GLY A 88 -6.71 -2.54 18.15
C GLY A 88 -6.55 -1.07 17.74
N TYR A 89 -6.28 -0.79 16.47
CA TYR A 89 -6.00 0.57 16.01
C TYR A 89 -7.14 1.22 15.22
N ALA A 90 -8.35 0.64 15.21
CA ALA A 90 -9.46 1.20 14.46
C ALA A 90 -9.79 2.66 14.84
N GLY A 91 -9.62 3.02 16.11
CA GLY A 91 -9.86 4.37 16.61
C GLY A 91 -8.64 5.28 16.61
N THR A 92 -7.51 4.83 16.10
CA THR A 92 -6.25 5.58 16.12
C THR A 92 -5.86 5.99 14.70
N LYS A 93 -5.43 7.24 14.53
CA LYS A 93 -4.94 7.68 13.23
C LYS A 93 -3.58 7.06 12.96
N VAL A 94 -3.47 6.38 11.83
CA VAL A 94 -2.30 5.63 11.41
C VAL A 94 -1.83 6.16 10.06
N THR A 95 -0.52 6.28 9.88
CA THR A 95 0.08 6.59 8.60
C THR A 95 0.62 5.30 8.00
N PHE A 96 0.16 5.00 6.79
CA PHE A 96 0.61 3.83 6.05
C PHE A 96 1.56 4.26 4.94
N TYR A 97 2.63 3.51 4.77
CA TYR A 97 3.63 3.72 3.72
C TYR A 97 3.71 2.46 2.87
N GLY A 98 3.62 2.63 1.56
CA GLY A 98 3.80 1.54 0.61
C GLY A 98 5.13 1.70 -0.13
N THR A 99 5.89 0.62 -0.25
CA THR A 99 7.06 0.54 -1.11
C THR A 99 6.77 -0.50 -2.18
N HIS A 100 6.86 -0.08 -3.43
CA HIS A 100 6.46 -0.89 -4.58
C HIS A 100 7.65 -1.04 -5.51
N ASP A 101 8.16 -2.26 -5.62
CA ASP A 101 9.38 -2.55 -6.36
C ASP A 101 9.11 -3.51 -7.50
N ALA A 102 9.71 -3.25 -8.65
CA ALA A 102 9.75 -4.19 -9.77
C ALA A 102 11.18 -4.26 -10.26
N ILE A 103 11.75 -5.46 -10.28
CA ILE A 103 13.14 -5.69 -10.62
C ILE A 103 13.21 -6.70 -11.77
N HIS A 104 13.88 -6.32 -12.86
CA HIS A 104 14.21 -7.23 -13.94
C HIS A 104 15.72 -7.27 -14.07
N THR A 105 16.32 -6.52 -15.00
CA THR A 105 17.77 -6.28 -14.99
C THR A 105 18.09 -5.03 -14.18
N THR A 106 17.14 -4.10 -14.11
CA THR A 106 17.22 -2.85 -13.38
C THR A 106 16.04 -2.78 -12.42
N GLY A 107 16.22 -2.16 -11.29
CA GLY A 107 15.14 -1.97 -10.31
C GLY A 107 14.39 -0.67 -10.53
N TYR A 108 13.07 -0.73 -10.39
CA TYR A 108 12.17 0.42 -10.45
C TYR A 108 11.33 0.44 -9.19
N HIS A 109 11.09 1.64 -8.67
CA HIS A 109 10.40 1.82 -7.38
C HIS A 109 9.40 2.97 -7.47
N VAL A 110 8.27 2.81 -6.81
CA VAL A 110 7.36 3.91 -6.52
C VAL A 110 6.94 3.78 -5.06
N TYR A 111 6.50 4.90 -4.48
CA TYR A 111 6.14 4.96 -3.06
C TYR A 111 4.76 5.57 -2.91
N THR A 112 3.99 5.07 -1.95
CA THR A 112 2.69 5.60 -1.59
C THR A 112 2.65 5.90 -0.10
N SER A 113 1.82 6.86 0.30
CA SER A 113 1.56 7.08 1.72
C SER A 113 0.18 7.68 1.91
N THR A 114 -0.46 7.35 3.01
CA THR A 114 -1.78 7.87 3.35
C THR A 114 -1.99 7.82 4.85
N GLN A 115 -2.90 8.65 5.34
CA GLN A 115 -3.32 8.64 6.74
C GLN A 115 -4.78 8.22 6.84
N TYR A 116 -5.09 7.46 7.85
CA TYR A 116 -6.47 6.97 8.00
C TYR A 116 -6.84 6.79 9.48
#